data_49fec06e10464dc141c465b1974395ad
#
_entry.id   49fec06e10464dc141c465b1974395ad
#
_cell.length_a   1.000
_cell.length_b   1.000
_cell.length_c   1.000
_cell.angle_alpha   90.00
_cell.angle_beta   90.00
_cell.angle_gamma   90.00
#
_symmetry.space_group_name_H-M   'P 1'
#
loop_
_entity.id
_entity.type
_entity.pdbx_description
1 polymer ?
#
loop_
_entity_poly.entity_id
_entity_poly.type
_entity_poly.pdbx_seq_one_letter_code
_entity_poly.pdbx_strand_id
1 'polypeptide(L)'
;MTGFQCISTALYPGNGEPVAIEVDTLDHAAGVAHLCKGFDIDPEDWPDGYGISNEIVTLSTHQGTHIDAPLHYAPGMSDIAAAPIENFMGQAVIFTERSSTGHEVDIDMADYLRKLDAYAGQAKAVFFITGAYERYGETSYFTDFKGVPARYVSTALDRGYTLIGTDAFSLDPPFAVMSKAFVESRDQADLWPAHVLGRTRPYYQIERLCDLKDFETAELVEFIALPVKLHCGAAWTRAIARILK
;
A
#
# COMPACT_ATOMS: atom_id res chain seq x y z
N MET A 1 -3.13 19.39 -13.21
CA MET A 1 -3.86 19.68 -11.95
C MET A 1 -2.84 20.04 -10.89
N THR A 2 -3.06 21.10 -10.10
CA THR A 2 -2.06 21.63 -9.14
C THR A 2 -2.32 21.16 -7.69
N GLY A 3 -3.39 20.39 -7.45
CA GLY A 3 -3.78 19.93 -6.12
C GLY A 3 -3.39 18.47 -5.86
N PHE A 4 -3.36 18.09 -4.58
CA PHE A 4 -3.25 16.69 -4.19
C PHE A 4 -4.50 15.90 -4.60
N GLN A 5 -4.29 14.68 -5.07
CA GLN A 5 -5.32 13.68 -5.37
C GLN A 5 -5.14 12.47 -4.43
N CYS A 6 -6.24 11.83 -4.05
CA CYS A 6 -6.20 10.57 -3.31
C CYS A 6 -5.75 9.45 -4.26
N ILE A 7 -4.77 8.69 -3.83
CA ILE A 7 -4.24 7.53 -4.56
C ILE A 7 -4.36 6.24 -3.71
N SER A 8 -5.43 6.13 -2.94
CA SER A 8 -5.71 4.99 -2.06
C SER A 8 -7.02 4.31 -2.43
N THR A 9 -7.06 3.00 -2.22
CA THR A 9 -8.29 2.21 -2.30
C THR A 9 -9.25 2.55 -1.17
N ALA A 10 -10.55 2.44 -1.44
CA ALA A 10 -11.58 2.50 -0.41
C ALA A 10 -11.71 1.14 0.30
N LEU A 11 -11.86 1.17 1.62
CA LEU A 11 -12.07 -0.01 2.46
C LEU A 11 -13.54 -0.09 2.89
N TYR A 12 -14.23 -1.16 2.52
CA TYR A 12 -15.63 -1.43 2.88
C TYR A 12 -15.94 -2.92 2.74
N PRO A 13 -16.95 -3.46 3.46
CA PRO A 13 -17.39 -4.83 3.27
C PRO A 13 -17.74 -5.14 1.81
N GLY A 14 -17.21 -6.25 1.29
CA GLY A 14 -17.49 -6.67 -0.10
C GLY A 14 -16.68 -5.93 -1.17
N ASN A 15 -15.59 -5.26 -0.82
CA ASN A 15 -14.68 -4.59 -1.79
C ASN A 15 -13.82 -5.54 -2.64
N GLY A 16 -14.07 -6.86 -2.58
CA GLY A 16 -13.33 -7.88 -3.34
C GLY A 16 -12.04 -8.37 -2.70
N GLU A 17 -11.62 -7.81 -1.58
CA GLU A 17 -10.42 -8.26 -0.86
C GLU A 17 -10.52 -9.73 -0.44
N PRO A 18 -9.41 -10.51 -0.50
CA PRO A 18 -9.43 -11.94 -0.18
C PRO A 18 -9.82 -12.25 1.27
N VAL A 19 -9.52 -11.33 2.20
CA VAL A 19 -9.96 -11.40 3.60
C VAL A 19 -11.14 -10.46 3.76
N ALA A 20 -12.23 -10.93 4.39
CA ALA A 20 -13.40 -10.10 4.59
C ALA A 20 -13.10 -8.88 5.48
N ILE A 21 -13.67 -7.74 5.12
CA ILE A 21 -13.76 -6.57 6.00
C ILE A 21 -15.10 -6.66 6.72
N GLU A 22 -15.08 -6.62 8.03
CA GLU A 22 -16.27 -6.63 8.85
C GLU A 22 -16.45 -5.25 9.51
N VAL A 23 -17.67 -4.76 9.52
CA VAL A 23 -18.06 -3.51 10.17
C VAL A 23 -19.26 -3.80 11.06
N ASP A 24 -19.05 -3.71 12.38
CA ASP A 24 -20.13 -3.77 13.37
C ASP A 24 -20.51 -2.35 13.75
N THR A 25 -21.76 -1.98 13.44
CA THR A 25 -22.23 -0.60 13.57
C THR A 25 -23.21 -0.46 14.74
N LEU A 26 -22.84 0.38 15.69
CA LEU A 26 -23.78 0.99 16.63
C LEU A 26 -24.39 2.21 15.92
N ASP A 27 -25.63 2.10 15.46
CA ASP A 27 -26.31 3.20 14.76
C ASP A 27 -26.76 4.31 15.72
N HIS A 28 -27.28 5.42 15.22
CA HIS A 28 -27.71 6.55 16.03
C HIS A 28 -28.80 6.21 17.03
N ALA A 29 -29.73 5.34 16.69
CA ALA A 29 -30.82 4.93 17.60
C ALA A 29 -30.29 4.06 18.75
N ALA A 30 -29.45 3.07 18.44
CA ALA A 30 -28.77 2.25 19.43
C ALA A 30 -27.79 3.09 20.28
N GLY A 31 -27.18 4.11 19.68
CA GLY A 31 -26.32 5.08 20.36
C GLY A 31 -27.02 5.86 21.46
N VAL A 32 -28.29 6.27 21.26
CA VAL A 32 -29.12 6.88 22.34
C VAL A 32 -29.23 5.93 23.50
N ALA A 33 -29.67 4.69 23.26
CA ALA A 33 -29.86 3.71 24.33
C ALA A 33 -28.55 3.41 25.09
N HIS A 34 -27.41 3.33 24.36
CA HIS A 34 -26.11 3.10 24.96
C HIS A 34 -25.66 4.26 25.87
N LEU A 35 -25.78 5.52 25.39
CA LEU A 35 -25.38 6.69 26.14
C LEU A 35 -26.28 6.95 27.32
N CYS A 36 -27.60 6.87 27.14
CA CYS A 36 -28.58 7.06 28.24
C CYS A 36 -28.34 6.07 29.38
N LYS A 37 -28.08 4.79 29.05
CA LYS A 37 -27.71 3.79 30.06
C LYS A 37 -26.41 4.12 30.79
N GLY A 38 -25.42 4.68 30.09
CA GLY A 38 -24.12 5.04 30.65
C GLY A 38 -24.16 6.25 31.57
N PHE A 39 -25.12 7.18 31.36
CA PHE A 39 -25.25 8.44 32.09
C PHE A 39 -26.48 8.50 32.99
N ASP A 40 -27.28 7.43 33.11
CA ASP A 40 -28.54 7.39 33.87
C ASP A 40 -29.52 8.50 33.44
N ILE A 41 -29.67 8.68 32.13
CA ILE A 41 -30.55 9.66 31.48
C ILE A 41 -31.72 8.90 30.83
N ASP A 42 -32.94 9.45 30.93
CA ASP A 42 -34.09 8.90 30.22
C ASP A 42 -33.92 9.15 28.71
N PRO A 43 -34.08 8.15 27.83
CA PRO A 43 -34.02 8.35 26.39
C PRO A 43 -34.97 9.43 25.84
N GLU A 44 -36.08 9.72 26.54
CA GLU A 44 -37.01 10.79 26.18
C GLU A 44 -36.41 12.19 26.37
N ASP A 45 -35.43 12.32 27.27
CA ASP A 45 -34.69 13.57 27.52
C ASP A 45 -33.51 13.77 26.56
N TRP A 46 -33.21 12.80 25.70
CA TRP A 46 -32.10 12.91 24.77
C TRP A 46 -32.43 13.85 23.61
N PRO A 47 -31.54 14.83 23.28
CA PRO A 47 -31.81 15.82 22.23
C PRO A 47 -32.07 15.14 20.87
N ASP A 48 -33.15 15.54 20.21
CA ASP A 48 -33.53 15.16 18.83
C ASP A 48 -33.64 13.64 18.56
N GLY A 49 -33.49 12.77 19.56
CA GLY A 49 -33.58 11.32 19.45
C GLY A 49 -32.45 10.66 18.65
N TYR A 50 -31.37 11.37 18.34
CA TYR A 50 -30.19 10.86 17.64
C TYR A 50 -28.98 10.76 18.57
N GLY A 51 -28.51 9.57 18.86
CA GLY A 51 -27.26 9.33 19.57
C GLY A 51 -26.04 9.43 18.64
N ILE A 52 -24.88 9.16 19.20
CA ILE A 52 -23.64 9.11 18.44
C ILE A 52 -23.45 7.68 17.88
N SER A 53 -23.22 7.56 16.58
CA SER A 53 -22.85 6.28 15.98
C SER A 53 -21.40 5.91 16.29
N ASN A 54 -21.12 4.62 16.32
CA ASN A 54 -19.76 4.11 16.44
C ASN A 54 -19.62 2.82 15.63
N GLU A 55 -18.46 2.61 15.03
CA GLU A 55 -18.18 1.43 14.23
C GLU A 55 -16.94 0.70 14.76
N ILE A 56 -17.04 -0.62 14.88
CA ILE A 56 -15.90 -1.50 15.08
C ILE A 56 -15.57 -2.12 13.73
N VAL A 57 -14.34 -1.91 13.26
CA VAL A 57 -13.86 -2.42 11.98
C VAL A 57 -12.84 -3.52 12.22
N THR A 58 -13.08 -4.71 11.64
CA THR A 58 -12.15 -5.84 11.67
C THR A 58 -11.62 -6.06 10.25
N LEU A 59 -10.30 -5.91 10.08
CA LEU A 59 -9.62 -6.12 8.80
C LEU A 59 -8.13 -6.43 9.02
N SER A 60 -7.49 -7.02 8.00
CA SER A 60 -6.03 -7.22 8.00
C SER A 60 -5.29 -5.90 7.80
N THR A 61 -4.13 -5.74 8.44
CA THR A 61 -3.25 -4.58 8.21
C THR A 61 -2.72 -4.49 6.77
N HIS A 62 -2.84 -5.56 5.99
CA HIS A 62 -2.46 -5.65 4.58
C HIS A 62 -3.66 -5.52 3.62
N GLN A 63 -4.77 -4.94 4.03
CA GLN A 63 -5.93 -4.67 3.16
C GLN A 63 -5.95 -3.24 2.66
N GLY A 64 -6.38 -3.08 1.39
CA GLY A 64 -6.34 -1.80 0.71
C GLY A 64 -4.94 -1.20 0.63
N THR A 65 -4.85 0.11 0.43
CA THR A 65 -3.56 0.79 0.39
C THR A 65 -2.94 0.81 1.79
N HIS A 66 -1.77 0.18 1.93
CA HIS A 66 -1.08 0.01 3.20
C HIS A 66 0.44 0.14 3.03
N ILE A 67 1.15 0.27 4.13
CA ILE A 67 2.61 0.30 4.17
C ILE A 67 3.11 -0.85 5.01
N ASP A 68 4.07 -1.60 4.47
CA ASP A 68 4.82 -2.62 5.17
C ASP A 68 6.10 -2.06 5.75
N ALA A 69 6.36 -2.40 7.00
CA ALA A 69 7.60 -2.11 7.70
C ALA A 69 8.53 -3.33 7.72
N PRO A 70 9.81 -3.15 8.04
CA PRO A 70 10.78 -4.25 8.14
C PRO A 70 10.33 -5.44 9.01
N LEU A 71 9.54 -5.21 10.07
CA LEU A 71 8.99 -6.30 10.90
C LEU A 71 8.13 -7.30 10.08
N HIS A 72 7.53 -6.86 8.97
CA HIS A 72 6.82 -7.77 8.07
C HIS A 72 7.75 -8.78 7.40
N TYR A 73 9.00 -8.40 7.13
CA TYR A 73 9.96 -9.25 6.41
C TYR A 73 10.69 -10.24 7.32
N ALA A 74 10.98 -9.85 8.58
CA ALA A 74 11.67 -10.73 9.52
C ALA A 74 11.39 -10.37 10.99
N PRO A 75 11.42 -11.35 11.89
CA PRO A 75 11.20 -11.13 13.31
C PRO A 75 12.30 -10.23 13.91
N GLY A 76 11.91 -9.39 14.87
CA GLY A 76 12.82 -8.52 15.62
C GLY A 76 13.24 -7.24 14.88
N MET A 77 12.70 -7.01 13.67
CA MET A 77 12.91 -5.75 12.94
C MET A 77 11.93 -4.66 13.40
N SER A 78 12.11 -3.41 12.92
CA SER A 78 11.27 -2.27 13.29
C SER A 78 9.85 -2.39 12.74
N ASP A 79 8.87 -2.06 13.57
CA ASP A 79 7.45 -1.98 13.22
C ASP A 79 7.07 -0.59 12.66
N ILE A 80 5.79 -0.44 12.24
CA ILE A 80 5.26 0.84 11.74
C ILE A 80 5.32 1.95 12.80
N ALA A 81 5.06 1.64 14.07
CA ALA A 81 5.03 2.65 15.12
C ALA A 81 6.40 3.29 15.38
N ALA A 82 7.48 2.55 15.11
CA ALA A 82 8.87 3.01 15.23
C ALA A 82 9.43 3.63 13.95
N ALA A 83 8.69 3.56 12.83
CA ALA A 83 9.15 4.05 11.54
C ALA A 83 9.29 5.58 11.51
N PRO A 84 10.41 6.13 10.99
CA PRO A 84 10.55 7.57 10.78
C PRO A 84 9.52 8.09 9.77
N ILE A 85 8.72 9.09 10.16
CA ILE A 85 7.63 9.64 9.34
C ILE A 85 8.12 10.26 8.03
N GLU A 86 9.38 10.70 7.99
CA GLU A 86 10.05 11.28 6.84
C GLU A 86 10.16 10.30 5.66
N ASN A 87 10.01 9.01 5.89
CA ASN A 87 9.97 8.01 4.82
C ASN A 87 8.64 8.00 4.07
N PHE A 88 7.58 8.56 4.67
CA PHE A 88 6.21 8.46 4.16
C PHE A 88 5.69 9.77 3.57
N MET A 89 6.56 10.74 3.36
CA MET A 89 6.22 12.01 2.74
C MET A 89 7.44 12.59 2.01
N GLY A 90 7.19 13.28 0.91
CA GLY A 90 8.23 13.90 0.09
C GLY A 90 8.02 13.63 -1.39
N GLN A 91 9.08 13.32 -2.13
CA GLN A 91 8.99 13.10 -3.56
C GLN A 91 9.17 11.61 -3.91
N ALA A 92 8.45 11.17 -4.93
CA ALA A 92 8.56 9.83 -5.51
C ALA A 92 8.81 9.92 -7.01
N VAL A 93 9.73 9.10 -7.50
CA VAL A 93 9.97 8.88 -8.92
C VAL A 93 8.96 7.86 -9.44
N ILE A 94 8.29 8.17 -10.55
CA ILE A 94 7.30 7.30 -11.16
C ILE A 94 7.91 6.48 -12.28
N PHE A 95 7.66 5.19 -12.29
CA PHE A 95 7.92 4.28 -13.41
C PHE A 95 6.63 3.61 -13.83
N THR A 96 6.22 3.82 -15.07
CA THR A 96 5.03 3.20 -15.64
C THR A 96 5.42 2.10 -16.61
N GLU A 97 4.92 0.88 -16.38
CA GLU A 97 5.11 -0.26 -17.24
C GLU A 97 3.80 -1.04 -17.34
N ARG A 98 3.09 -0.85 -18.45
CA ARG A 98 1.73 -1.40 -18.67
C ARG A 98 1.68 -2.47 -19.78
N SER A 99 2.82 -3.09 -20.09
CA SER A 99 2.80 -4.17 -21.09
C SER A 99 1.88 -5.32 -20.64
N SER A 100 1.25 -5.97 -21.59
CA SER A 100 0.31 -7.07 -21.32
C SER A 100 1.01 -8.43 -21.14
N THR A 101 2.34 -8.47 -21.14
CA THR A 101 3.10 -9.71 -21.09
C THR A 101 3.86 -9.88 -19.79
N GLY A 102 3.83 -11.11 -19.26
CA GLY A 102 4.58 -11.47 -18.07
C GLY A 102 3.98 -10.98 -16.76
N HIS A 103 4.56 -11.44 -15.67
CA HIS A 103 4.14 -11.10 -14.29
C HIS A 103 5.20 -10.31 -13.53
N GLU A 104 6.14 -9.71 -14.25
CA GLU A 104 7.15 -8.82 -13.69
C GLU A 104 7.24 -7.52 -14.48
N VAL A 105 7.53 -6.45 -13.76
CA VAL A 105 7.91 -5.17 -14.35
C VAL A 105 9.22 -5.36 -15.14
N ASP A 106 9.24 -4.89 -16.39
CA ASP A 106 10.41 -4.93 -17.24
C ASP A 106 10.69 -3.53 -17.80
N ILE A 107 11.67 -2.86 -17.22
CA ILE A 107 12.13 -1.51 -17.58
C ILE A 107 13.59 -1.61 -18.00
N ASP A 108 13.97 -0.92 -19.06
CA ASP A 108 15.36 -0.83 -19.43
C ASP A 108 16.22 -0.32 -18.26
N MET A 109 17.24 -1.10 -17.90
CA MET A 109 18.03 -0.80 -16.69
C MET A 109 18.81 0.52 -16.81
N ALA A 110 19.23 0.92 -17.99
CA ALA A 110 19.93 2.19 -18.20
C ALA A 110 18.97 3.38 -18.00
N ASP A 111 17.72 3.28 -18.48
CA ASP A 111 16.69 4.28 -18.23
C ASP A 111 16.28 4.33 -16.77
N TYR A 112 16.17 3.16 -16.12
CA TYR A 112 15.90 3.08 -14.69
C TYR A 112 16.97 3.81 -13.87
N LEU A 113 18.23 3.49 -14.10
CA LEU A 113 19.39 4.10 -13.44
C LEU A 113 19.42 5.61 -13.68
N ARG A 114 19.32 6.04 -14.94
CA ARG A 114 19.35 7.45 -15.33
C ARG A 114 18.28 8.26 -14.57
N LYS A 115 17.07 7.73 -14.47
CA LYS A 115 15.96 8.42 -13.81
C LYS A 115 16.13 8.45 -12.30
N LEU A 116 16.59 7.36 -11.68
CA LEU A 116 16.91 7.35 -10.24
C LEU A 116 18.03 8.34 -9.91
N ASP A 117 19.12 8.34 -10.70
CA ASP A 117 20.27 9.22 -10.47
C ASP A 117 19.90 10.70 -10.61
N ALA A 118 18.95 11.03 -11.50
CA ALA A 118 18.46 12.41 -11.69
C ALA A 118 17.75 12.97 -10.44
N TYR A 119 17.19 12.12 -9.59
CA TYR A 119 16.43 12.51 -8.40
C TYR A 119 17.02 11.97 -7.08
N ALA A 120 18.21 11.37 -7.13
CA ALA A 120 18.90 10.87 -5.93
C ALA A 120 19.15 12.01 -4.91
N GLY A 121 18.83 11.74 -3.64
CA GLY A 121 18.92 12.73 -2.56
C GLY A 121 17.78 13.76 -2.53
N GLN A 122 16.94 13.83 -3.58
CA GLN A 122 15.75 14.68 -3.65
C GLN A 122 14.48 13.86 -3.39
N ALA A 123 14.31 12.76 -4.11
CA ALA A 123 13.20 11.85 -3.91
C ALA A 123 13.57 10.74 -2.90
N LYS A 124 12.57 10.27 -2.16
CA LYS A 124 12.71 9.21 -1.16
C LYS A 124 12.04 7.91 -1.58
N ALA A 125 11.10 7.99 -2.52
CA ALA A 125 10.30 6.86 -2.96
C ALA A 125 10.42 6.60 -4.46
N VAL A 126 10.16 5.35 -4.83
CA VAL A 126 9.97 4.92 -6.22
C VAL A 126 8.61 4.25 -6.30
N PHE A 127 7.75 4.70 -7.21
CA PHE A 127 6.43 4.10 -7.44
C PHE A 127 6.38 3.50 -8.84
N PHE A 128 5.95 2.24 -8.90
CA PHE A 128 5.71 1.50 -10.12
C PHE A 128 4.21 1.47 -10.41
N ILE A 129 3.81 1.97 -11.58
CA ILE A 129 2.43 1.96 -12.06
C ILE A 129 2.34 0.89 -13.15
N THR A 130 1.65 -0.21 -12.84
CA THR A 130 1.50 -1.36 -13.75
C THR A 130 0.16 -1.37 -14.48
N GLY A 131 -0.80 -0.53 -14.02
CA GLY A 131 -2.19 -0.53 -14.46
C GLY A 131 -3.05 -1.55 -13.73
N ALA A 132 -2.51 -2.25 -12.73
CA ALA A 132 -3.28 -3.19 -11.91
C ALA A 132 -4.44 -2.50 -11.19
N TYR A 133 -4.26 -1.25 -10.76
CA TYR A 133 -5.27 -0.44 -10.05
C TYR A 133 -6.63 -0.38 -10.78
N GLU A 134 -6.65 -0.46 -12.12
CA GLU A 134 -7.89 -0.42 -12.91
C GLU A 134 -8.82 -1.61 -12.64
N ARG A 135 -8.28 -2.70 -12.08
CA ARG A 135 -9.01 -3.95 -11.79
C ARG A 135 -9.23 -4.19 -10.30
N TYR A 136 -8.96 -3.17 -9.45
CA TYR A 136 -9.15 -3.34 -8.01
C TYR A 136 -10.56 -3.82 -7.68
N GLY A 137 -10.67 -4.84 -6.82
CA GLY A 137 -11.93 -5.51 -6.49
C GLY A 137 -12.30 -6.70 -7.38
N GLU A 138 -11.66 -6.86 -8.53
CA GLU A 138 -11.83 -8.04 -9.38
C GLU A 138 -10.88 -9.18 -8.96
N THR A 139 -11.28 -10.43 -9.18
CA THR A 139 -10.41 -11.60 -8.90
C THR A 139 -9.06 -11.49 -9.61
N SER A 140 -9.05 -10.98 -10.85
CA SER A 140 -7.85 -10.79 -11.64
C SER A 140 -6.82 -9.86 -10.99
N TYR A 141 -7.29 -8.86 -10.24
CA TYR A 141 -6.41 -7.97 -9.49
C TYR A 141 -5.51 -8.72 -8.49
N PHE A 142 -6.05 -9.76 -7.85
CA PHE A 142 -5.36 -10.53 -6.82
C PHE A 142 -4.53 -11.69 -7.36
N THR A 143 -4.74 -12.08 -8.61
CA THR A 143 -4.16 -13.32 -9.18
C THR A 143 -3.34 -13.12 -10.45
N ASP A 144 -3.51 -11.97 -11.13
CA ASP A 144 -2.87 -11.67 -12.43
C ASP A 144 -2.39 -10.21 -12.44
N PHE A 145 -1.21 -9.97 -11.90
CA PHE A 145 -0.57 -8.66 -11.81
C PHE A 145 0.93 -8.78 -12.02
N LYS A 146 1.62 -7.64 -12.10
CA LYS A 146 3.08 -7.58 -12.21
C LYS A 146 3.71 -7.24 -10.88
N GLY A 147 4.65 -8.08 -10.44
CA GLY A 147 5.55 -7.75 -9.34
C GLY A 147 6.75 -6.93 -9.80
N VAL A 148 7.43 -6.33 -8.86
CA VAL A 148 8.66 -5.56 -9.07
C VAL A 148 9.86 -6.44 -8.73
N PRO A 149 10.68 -6.86 -9.72
CA PRO A 149 11.86 -7.66 -9.46
C PRO A 149 12.79 -7.04 -8.41
N ALA A 150 13.31 -7.88 -7.52
CA ALA A 150 14.20 -7.45 -6.43
C ALA A 150 15.43 -6.65 -6.91
N ARG A 151 15.88 -6.83 -8.17
CA ARG A 151 16.95 -6.03 -8.78
C ARG A 151 16.63 -4.53 -8.83
N TYR A 152 15.38 -4.16 -9.13
CA TYR A 152 14.98 -2.75 -9.14
C TYR A 152 14.90 -2.19 -7.72
N VAL A 153 14.35 -2.96 -6.79
CA VAL A 153 14.31 -2.59 -5.36
C VAL A 153 15.74 -2.36 -4.85
N SER A 154 16.62 -3.35 -5.01
CA SER A 154 18.03 -3.27 -4.58
C SER A 154 18.73 -2.05 -5.18
N THR A 155 18.56 -1.79 -6.47
CA THR A 155 19.16 -0.66 -7.19
C THR A 155 18.65 0.70 -6.65
N ALA A 156 17.37 0.80 -6.28
CA ALA A 156 16.82 2.00 -5.64
C ALA A 156 17.41 2.20 -4.24
N LEU A 157 17.50 1.14 -3.43
CA LEU A 157 18.10 1.19 -2.10
C LEU A 157 19.57 1.63 -2.14
N ASP A 158 20.35 1.21 -3.16
CA ASP A 158 21.74 1.65 -3.37
C ASP A 158 21.87 3.17 -3.57
N ARG A 159 20.78 3.84 -3.97
CA ARG A 159 20.69 5.28 -4.21
C ARG A 159 20.01 6.05 -3.09
N GLY A 160 19.71 5.37 -1.97
CA GLY A 160 19.13 5.99 -0.78
C GLY A 160 17.60 6.16 -0.83
N TYR A 161 16.91 5.54 -1.79
CA TYR A 161 15.45 5.44 -1.73
C TYR A 161 15.06 4.48 -0.60
N THR A 162 14.02 4.80 0.15
CA THR A 162 13.61 4.05 1.35
C THR A 162 12.21 3.49 1.28
N LEU A 163 11.38 3.97 0.33
CA LEU A 163 10.01 3.50 0.12
C LEU A 163 9.84 3.07 -1.34
N ILE A 164 9.36 1.86 -1.54
CA ILE A 164 9.04 1.32 -2.86
C ILE A 164 7.54 1.10 -2.94
N GLY A 165 6.89 1.61 -3.99
CA GLY A 165 5.44 1.55 -4.13
C GLY A 165 4.99 0.82 -5.39
N THR A 166 3.80 0.24 -5.34
CA THR A 166 3.14 -0.38 -6.48
C THR A 166 1.62 -0.22 -6.42
N ASP A 167 0.97 -0.21 -7.57
CA ASP A 167 -0.48 -0.31 -7.71
C ASP A 167 -0.97 -1.76 -7.72
N ALA A 168 -0.06 -2.72 -7.75
CA ALA A 168 -0.39 -4.14 -7.72
C ALA A 168 -0.80 -4.61 -6.32
N PHE A 169 -1.39 -5.81 -6.28
CA PHE A 169 -1.79 -6.48 -5.04
C PHE A 169 -0.62 -6.71 -4.08
N SER A 170 0.55 -7.05 -4.64
CA SER A 170 1.80 -7.21 -3.91
C SER A 170 2.98 -6.69 -4.73
N LEU A 171 4.07 -6.36 -4.05
CA LEU A 171 5.32 -5.97 -4.70
C LEU A 171 5.98 -7.15 -5.41
N ASP A 172 5.87 -8.38 -4.88
CA ASP A 172 6.33 -9.60 -5.55
C ASP A 172 5.29 -10.14 -6.54
N PRO A 173 5.68 -10.98 -7.51
CA PRO A 173 4.75 -11.58 -8.47
C PRO A 173 3.63 -12.40 -7.83
N PRO A 174 2.54 -12.71 -8.57
CA PRO A 174 1.45 -13.55 -8.05
C PRO A 174 1.96 -14.87 -7.46
N PHE A 175 1.37 -15.26 -6.31
CA PHE A 175 1.79 -16.47 -5.60
C PHE A 175 1.84 -17.72 -6.48
N ALA A 176 0.86 -17.91 -7.38
CA ALA A 176 0.83 -19.04 -8.30
C ALA A 176 2.02 -19.05 -9.27
N VAL A 177 2.50 -17.86 -9.68
CA VAL A 177 3.67 -17.71 -10.56
C VAL A 177 4.94 -18.09 -9.81
N MET A 178 5.13 -17.53 -8.61
CA MET A 178 6.29 -17.84 -7.76
C MET A 178 6.33 -19.33 -7.37
N SER A 179 5.17 -19.89 -7.00
CA SER A 179 5.06 -21.31 -6.64
C SER A 179 5.42 -22.22 -7.82
N LYS A 180 4.95 -21.89 -9.04
CA LYS A 180 5.29 -22.63 -10.26
C LYS A 180 6.79 -22.56 -10.54
N ALA A 181 7.38 -21.37 -10.53
CA ALA A 181 8.81 -21.17 -10.75
C ALA A 181 9.62 -22.02 -9.76
N PHE A 182 9.30 -21.94 -8.46
CA PHE A 182 9.96 -22.74 -7.42
C PHE A 182 9.84 -24.26 -7.63
N VAL A 183 8.66 -24.75 -8.05
CA VAL A 183 8.47 -26.18 -8.32
C VAL A 183 9.38 -26.65 -9.45
N GLU A 184 9.58 -25.83 -10.47
CA GLU A 184 10.43 -26.11 -11.63
C GLU A 184 11.92 -25.99 -11.32
N SER A 185 12.35 -24.90 -10.67
CA SER A 185 13.77 -24.59 -10.41
C SER A 185 14.31 -25.22 -9.13
N ARG A 186 13.46 -25.37 -8.08
CA ARG A 186 13.81 -25.66 -6.70
C ARG A 186 14.69 -24.57 -6.06
N ASP A 187 14.74 -23.37 -6.66
CA ASP A 187 15.47 -22.24 -6.12
C ASP A 187 14.55 -21.41 -5.17
N GLN A 188 14.99 -21.26 -3.94
CA GLN A 188 14.27 -20.43 -2.95
C GLN A 188 14.24 -18.95 -3.35
N ALA A 189 15.13 -18.50 -4.24
CA ALA A 189 15.13 -17.15 -4.76
C ALA A 189 13.87 -16.80 -5.58
N ASP A 190 13.11 -17.81 -6.04
CA ASP A 190 11.83 -17.59 -6.72
C ASP A 190 10.67 -17.21 -5.78
N LEU A 191 10.87 -17.35 -4.46
CA LEU A 191 9.83 -17.13 -3.46
C LEU A 191 9.97 -15.76 -2.79
N TRP A 192 9.05 -14.85 -3.05
CA TRP A 192 8.98 -13.51 -2.45
C TRP A 192 10.31 -12.73 -2.52
N PRO A 193 10.94 -12.60 -3.71
CA PRO A 193 12.28 -12.05 -3.81
C PRO A 193 12.44 -10.62 -3.26
N ALA A 194 11.45 -9.74 -3.43
CA ALA A 194 11.50 -8.39 -2.89
C ALA A 194 11.30 -8.37 -1.37
N HIS A 195 10.35 -9.14 -0.83
CA HIS A 195 10.18 -9.27 0.63
C HIS A 195 11.41 -9.93 1.28
N VAL A 196 11.97 -10.97 0.67
CA VAL A 196 13.18 -11.64 1.17
C VAL A 196 14.38 -10.70 1.17
N LEU A 197 14.53 -9.84 0.15
CA LEU A 197 15.54 -8.79 0.14
C LEU A 197 15.42 -7.89 1.37
N GLY A 198 14.21 -7.54 1.79
CA GLY A 198 13.93 -6.71 2.96
C GLY A 198 14.47 -7.27 4.29
N ARG A 199 14.73 -8.58 4.38
CA ARG A 199 15.33 -9.22 5.57
C ARG A 199 16.78 -8.80 5.82
N THR A 200 17.52 -8.51 4.76
CA THR A 200 18.94 -8.13 4.84
C THR A 200 19.17 -6.66 4.50
N ARG A 201 18.25 -6.05 3.76
CA ARG A 201 18.28 -4.64 3.35
C ARG A 201 16.92 -4.01 3.67
N PRO A 202 16.71 -3.58 4.92
CA PRO A 202 15.41 -3.06 5.37
C PRO A 202 14.96 -1.83 4.56
N TYR A 203 13.71 -1.83 4.15
CA TYR A 203 13.03 -0.74 3.46
C TYR A 203 11.53 -0.79 3.77
N TYR A 204 10.79 0.20 3.32
CA TYR A 204 9.32 0.21 3.40
C TYR A 204 8.74 -0.04 2.02
N GLN A 205 7.58 -0.71 1.95
CA GLN A 205 6.82 -0.79 0.72
C GLN A 205 5.40 -0.29 0.93
N ILE A 206 4.85 0.38 -0.11
CA ILE A 206 3.44 0.74 -0.17
C ILE A 206 2.81 -0.03 -1.30
N GLU A 207 1.76 -0.77 -0.99
CA GLU A 207 1.05 -1.61 -1.95
C GLU A 207 -0.36 -1.10 -2.19
N ARG A 208 -0.91 -1.48 -3.35
CA ARG A 208 -2.29 -1.20 -3.73
C ARG A 208 -2.60 0.30 -3.84
N LEU A 209 -1.67 1.05 -4.43
CA LEU A 209 -1.97 2.41 -4.87
C LEU A 209 -3.08 2.37 -5.94
N CYS A 210 -3.96 3.36 -5.95
CA CYS A 210 -5.15 3.40 -6.81
C CYS A 210 -5.31 4.78 -7.45
N ASP A 211 -6.28 4.91 -8.36
CA ASP A 211 -6.63 6.18 -9.03
C ASP A 211 -5.43 6.89 -9.70
N LEU A 212 -4.55 6.10 -10.34
CA LEU A 212 -3.26 6.56 -10.85
C LEU A 212 -3.27 7.04 -12.30
N LYS A 213 -4.43 7.12 -12.97
CA LYS A 213 -4.53 7.46 -14.39
C LYS A 213 -3.78 8.73 -14.78
N ASP A 214 -3.93 9.78 -14.00
CA ASP A 214 -3.30 11.07 -14.25
C ASP A 214 -1.78 11.05 -13.99
N PHE A 215 -1.30 10.06 -13.24
CA PHE A 215 0.11 9.93 -12.85
C PHE A 215 0.95 9.05 -13.79
N GLU A 216 0.32 8.33 -14.73
CA GLU A 216 1.02 7.40 -15.64
C GLU A 216 2.11 8.04 -16.49
N THR A 217 1.96 9.31 -16.81
CA THR A 217 2.95 10.07 -17.62
C THR A 217 3.86 10.97 -16.80
N ALA A 218 3.68 10.98 -15.46
CA ALA A 218 4.51 11.78 -14.57
C ALA A 218 5.91 11.16 -14.42
N GLU A 219 6.92 12.01 -14.27
CA GLU A 219 8.27 11.56 -13.86
C GLU A 219 8.46 11.64 -12.35
N LEU A 220 7.89 12.68 -11.73
CA LEU A 220 8.09 13.03 -10.33
C LEU A 220 6.78 13.52 -9.73
N VAL A 221 6.50 13.05 -8.55
CA VAL A 221 5.34 13.46 -7.75
C VAL A 221 5.76 13.87 -6.34
N GLU A 222 5.00 14.73 -5.72
CA GLU A 222 5.01 14.87 -4.27
C GLU A 222 3.93 13.98 -3.69
N PHE A 223 4.26 13.24 -2.61
CA PHE A 223 3.33 12.32 -1.97
C PHE A 223 3.32 12.48 -0.45
N ILE A 224 2.20 12.09 0.16
CA ILE A 224 2.03 11.90 1.59
C ILE A 224 1.25 10.59 1.78
N ALA A 225 1.82 9.66 2.56
CA ALA A 225 1.26 8.33 2.80
C ALA A 225 1.54 7.90 4.25
N LEU A 226 1.12 8.70 5.22
CA LEU A 226 1.38 8.44 6.64
C LEU A 226 0.55 7.23 7.12
N PRO A 227 1.19 6.13 7.53
CA PRO A 227 0.47 4.96 8.06
C PRO A 227 -0.11 5.24 9.44
N VAL A 228 -1.19 4.56 9.78
CA VAL A 228 -1.69 4.53 11.16
C VAL A 228 -0.60 3.99 12.08
N LYS A 229 -0.35 4.67 13.20
CA LYS A 229 0.72 4.31 14.15
C LYS A 229 0.36 3.05 14.95
N LEU A 230 0.63 1.88 14.36
CA LEU A 230 0.37 0.57 14.95
C LEU A 230 1.69 -0.16 15.27
N HIS A 231 1.74 -0.88 16.36
CA HIS A 231 2.83 -1.83 16.68
C HIS A 231 2.64 -3.14 15.89
N CYS A 232 2.67 -3.03 14.56
CA CYS A 232 2.46 -4.10 13.61
C CYS A 232 3.47 -4.02 12.47
N GLY A 233 3.61 -5.12 11.73
CA GLY A 233 4.45 -5.19 10.53
C GLY A 233 3.93 -4.36 9.36
N ALA A 234 2.64 -3.99 9.37
CA ALA A 234 2.01 -3.13 8.37
C ALA A 234 0.92 -2.26 8.97
N ALA A 235 0.54 -1.20 8.26
CA ALA A 235 -0.63 -0.39 8.60
C ALA A 235 -1.21 0.31 7.36
N TRP A 236 -2.52 0.52 7.40
CA TRP A 236 -3.26 1.26 6.37
C TRP A 236 -2.80 2.70 6.30
N THR A 237 -2.87 3.27 5.09
CA THR A 237 -2.59 4.68 4.86
C THR A 237 -3.60 5.27 3.88
N ARG A 238 -3.93 6.54 4.06
CA ARG A 238 -4.55 7.33 3.00
C ARG A 238 -3.45 8.07 2.26
N ALA A 239 -2.98 7.48 1.17
CA ALA A 239 -1.97 8.09 0.32
C ALA A 239 -2.60 9.16 -0.58
N ILE A 240 -1.90 10.28 -0.69
CA ILE A 240 -2.24 11.37 -1.62
C ILE A 240 -0.98 11.78 -2.39
N ALA A 241 -1.16 12.21 -3.63
CA ALA A 241 -0.05 12.71 -4.43
C ALA A 241 -0.45 13.89 -5.32
N ARG A 242 0.55 14.65 -5.77
CA ARG A 242 0.41 15.65 -6.84
C ARG A 242 1.60 15.58 -7.79
N ILE A 243 1.36 15.86 -9.06
CA ILE A 243 2.39 15.87 -10.09
C ILE A 243 3.30 17.11 -9.93
N LEU A 244 4.59 16.88 -9.97
CA LEU A 244 5.62 17.93 -9.99
C LEU A 244 6.25 18.08 -11.38
N LYS A 245 6.39 16.96 -12.13
CA LYS A 245 7.00 16.92 -13.45
C LYS A 245 6.49 15.73 -14.27
#